data_a7f3f60a21eee26f94d27d50affdeb48
#
_entry.id   a7f3f60a21eee26f94d27d50affdeb48
#
_cell.length_a   1.000
_cell.length_b   1.000
_cell.length_c   1.000
_cell.angle_alpha   90.00
_cell.angle_beta   90.00
_cell.angle_gamma   90.00
#
_symmetry.space_group_name_H-M   'P 1'
#
loop_
_entity.id
_entity.type
_entity.pdbx_description
1 polymer ?
#
loop_
_entity_poly.entity_id
_entity_poly.type
_entity_poly.pdbx_seq_one_letter_code
_entity_poly.pdbx_strand_id
1 'polypeptide(L)'
;MSASPAAVPGSPAAVPASPVAVPASPAEATFAAAVAAFMAGRDAHSRPDLLFEDVPAPKRLAPYATAIAATVQRDDADVAWGRLVLLYDPDGQQGWDGFFRLVAYVRADVEPEMAADPLLGEVGWSWLSEALDAHAPGYAVPSGTVTRVITEGFGAKRDELPLTGFELRASWSPVGPDGPHGSAENSDLDTIDLSAHIAAWCDCLSAAAGLEPPGTRALRQPGHG
;
A
#
# COMPACT_ATOMS: atom_id res chain seq x y z
N MET A 1 -4.00 -64.07 42.71
CA MET A 1 -3.17 -63.37 41.68
C MET A 1 -4.16 -62.69 40.76
N SER A 2 -4.45 -61.39 41.02
CA SER A 2 -5.44 -60.63 40.26
C SER A 2 -4.66 -59.62 39.36
N ALA A 3 -4.88 -59.73 38.07
CA ALA A 3 -4.28 -58.84 37.09
C ALA A 3 -5.19 -57.59 36.90
N SER A 4 -4.63 -56.46 37.07
CA SER A 4 -5.26 -55.14 36.80
C SER A 4 -5.25 -54.79 35.30
N PRO A 5 -6.31 -54.28 34.72
CA PRO A 5 -6.28 -53.85 33.30
C PRO A 5 -5.64 -52.49 33.14
N ALA A 6 -4.85 -52.38 32.08
CA ALA A 6 -4.15 -51.18 31.64
C ALA A 6 -5.09 -50.05 31.17
N ALA A 7 -4.81 -48.82 31.56
CA ALA A 7 -5.52 -47.62 31.15
C ALA A 7 -5.21 -47.26 29.68
N VAL A 8 -6.25 -46.96 28.92
CA VAL A 8 -6.19 -46.46 27.54
C VAL A 8 -5.86 -44.92 27.58
N PRO A 9 -4.87 -44.42 26.81
CA PRO A 9 -4.61 -42.99 26.76
C PRO A 9 -5.74 -42.24 26.05
N GLY A 10 -6.24 -41.19 26.69
CA GLY A 10 -7.30 -40.34 26.17
C GLY A 10 -6.92 -39.58 24.89
N SER A 11 -7.84 -39.51 23.94
CA SER A 11 -7.77 -38.69 22.76
C SER A 11 -7.49 -37.20 23.10
N PRO A 12 -6.66 -36.49 22.31
CA PRO A 12 -6.49 -35.05 22.49
C PRO A 12 -7.80 -34.30 22.23
N ALA A 13 -8.19 -33.46 23.19
CA ALA A 13 -9.37 -32.61 23.06
C ALA A 13 -9.19 -31.65 21.87
N ALA A 14 -10.18 -31.61 20.97
CA ALA A 14 -10.23 -30.67 19.87
C ALA A 14 -10.23 -29.23 20.41
N VAL A 15 -9.26 -28.42 20.00
CA VAL A 15 -9.24 -26.98 20.27
C VAL A 15 -10.45 -26.36 19.57
N PRO A 16 -11.34 -25.64 20.27
CA PRO A 16 -12.46 -24.99 19.62
C PRO A 16 -11.94 -23.92 18.68
N ALA A 17 -12.35 -23.95 17.40
CA ALA A 17 -12.12 -22.89 16.45
C ALA A 17 -12.69 -21.60 17.03
N SER A 18 -11.89 -20.52 17.06
CA SER A 18 -12.35 -19.20 17.46
C SER A 18 -13.57 -18.82 16.62
N PRO A 19 -14.66 -18.31 17.22
CA PRO A 19 -15.83 -17.91 16.46
C PRO A 19 -15.44 -16.80 15.49
N VAL A 20 -15.72 -16.99 14.19
CA VAL A 20 -15.66 -15.91 13.19
C VAL A 20 -16.68 -14.87 13.65
N ALA A 21 -16.20 -13.66 13.95
CA ALA A 21 -17.08 -12.56 14.36
C ALA A 21 -18.05 -12.26 13.20
N VAL A 22 -19.34 -12.46 13.41
CA VAL A 22 -20.38 -12.07 12.46
C VAL A 22 -20.45 -10.54 12.47
N PRO A 23 -20.35 -9.86 11.31
CA PRO A 23 -20.43 -8.41 11.26
C PRO A 23 -21.75 -7.91 11.86
N ALA A 24 -21.69 -6.87 12.71
CA ALA A 24 -22.83 -6.36 13.44
C ALA A 24 -23.72 -5.42 12.59
N SER A 25 -23.18 -4.91 11.47
CA SER A 25 -23.91 -3.98 10.58
C SER A 25 -23.57 -4.22 9.10
N PRO A 26 -24.42 -3.79 8.14
CA PRO A 26 -24.09 -3.82 6.72
C PRO A 26 -22.76 -3.10 6.38
N ALA A 27 -22.49 -1.96 7.02
CA ALA A 27 -21.23 -1.22 6.81
C ALA A 27 -20.02 -2.02 7.26
N GLU A 28 -20.10 -2.73 8.39
CA GLU A 28 -19.03 -3.64 8.83
C GLU A 28 -18.82 -4.79 7.87
N ALA A 29 -19.90 -5.35 7.30
CA ALA A 29 -19.82 -6.43 6.33
C ALA A 29 -19.13 -5.95 5.04
N THR A 30 -19.52 -4.78 4.52
CA THR A 30 -18.90 -4.14 3.35
C THR A 30 -17.41 -3.88 3.60
N PHE A 31 -17.07 -3.30 4.75
CA PHE A 31 -15.67 -3.03 5.06
C PHE A 31 -14.85 -4.32 5.25
N ALA A 32 -15.42 -5.36 5.87
CA ALA A 32 -14.74 -6.64 6.01
C ALA A 32 -14.44 -7.28 4.64
N ALA A 33 -15.37 -7.21 3.69
CA ALA A 33 -15.16 -7.66 2.32
C ALA A 33 -14.07 -6.84 1.60
N ALA A 34 -14.09 -5.50 1.77
CA ALA A 34 -13.06 -4.61 1.23
C ALA A 34 -11.66 -4.91 1.80
N VAL A 35 -11.56 -5.17 3.12
CA VAL A 35 -10.30 -5.59 3.76
C VAL A 35 -9.81 -6.91 3.17
N ALA A 36 -10.69 -7.89 2.98
CA ALA A 36 -10.31 -9.17 2.39
C ALA A 36 -9.76 -9.00 0.96
N ALA A 37 -10.42 -8.20 0.11
CA ALA A 37 -9.95 -7.88 -1.24
C ALA A 37 -8.62 -7.11 -1.23
N PHE A 38 -8.47 -6.16 -0.31
CA PHE A 38 -7.24 -5.37 -0.13
C PHE A 38 -6.06 -6.25 0.28
N MET A 39 -6.26 -7.16 1.25
CA MET A 39 -5.21 -8.08 1.68
C MET A 39 -4.86 -9.12 0.59
N ALA A 40 -5.85 -9.62 -0.14
CA ALA A 40 -5.60 -10.51 -1.27
C ALA A 40 -4.79 -9.80 -2.38
N GLY A 41 -5.08 -8.52 -2.65
CA GLY A 41 -4.31 -7.70 -3.58
C GLY A 41 -2.85 -7.52 -3.11
N ARG A 42 -2.62 -7.24 -1.82
CA ARG A 42 -1.27 -7.21 -1.23
C ARG A 42 -0.50 -8.50 -1.50
N ASP A 43 -1.13 -9.65 -1.21
CA ASP A 43 -0.48 -10.95 -1.34
C ASP A 43 -0.17 -11.30 -2.80
N ALA A 44 -1.02 -10.87 -3.74
CA ALA A 44 -0.82 -11.05 -5.17
C ALA A 44 0.38 -10.24 -5.72
N HIS A 45 0.74 -9.12 -5.08
CA HIS A 45 1.87 -8.26 -5.47
C HIS A 45 3.13 -8.45 -4.62
N SER A 46 3.15 -9.46 -3.76
CA SER A 46 4.33 -9.82 -2.97
C SER A 46 5.46 -10.31 -3.89
N ARG A 47 6.67 -9.78 -3.66
CA ARG A 47 7.87 -10.13 -4.42
C ARG A 47 9.13 -9.97 -3.55
N PRO A 48 10.28 -10.60 -3.90
CA PRO A 48 11.45 -10.63 -3.01
C PRO A 48 12.02 -9.25 -2.64
N ASP A 49 11.89 -8.26 -3.53
CA ASP A 49 12.36 -6.90 -3.35
C ASP A 49 11.34 -5.97 -2.68
N LEU A 50 10.12 -6.45 -2.41
CA LEU A 50 9.03 -5.68 -1.82
C LEU A 50 8.42 -6.43 -0.63
N LEU A 51 8.80 -6.02 0.56
CA LEU A 51 8.39 -6.66 1.82
C LEU A 51 7.20 -5.94 2.41
N PHE A 52 6.07 -6.64 2.51
CA PHE A 52 4.85 -6.11 3.14
C PHE A 52 4.80 -6.39 4.63
N GLU A 53 4.20 -5.47 5.37
CA GLU A 53 3.85 -5.62 6.77
C GLU A 53 2.46 -5.04 7.07
N ASP A 54 1.78 -5.63 8.05
CA ASP A 54 0.53 -5.09 8.59
C ASP A 54 0.85 -3.99 9.59
N VAL A 55 0.24 -2.82 9.41
CA VAL A 55 0.47 -1.67 10.29
C VAL A 55 -0.84 -1.16 10.87
N PRO A 56 -0.82 -0.56 12.09
CA PRO A 56 -2.02 -0.01 12.69
C PRO A 56 -2.67 1.05 11.80
N ALA A 57 -3.98 0.92 11.55
CA ALA A 57 -4.72 1.91 10.79
C ALA A 57 -4.87 3.25 11.56
N PRO A 58 -5.00 4.40 10.87
CA PRO A 58 -5.29 5.67 11.50
C PRO A 58 -6.71 5.68 12.08
N LYS A 59 -6.87 6.27 13.29
CA LYS A 59 -8.12 6.20 14.06
C LYS A 59 -9.13 7.34 13.83
N ARG A 60 -8.78 8.35 13.01
CA ARG A 60 -9.54 9.61 12.94
C ARG A 60 -9.83 10.10 11.52
N LEU A 61 -9.53 9.29 10.50
CA LEU A 61 -9.73 9.72 9.11
C LEU A 61 -11.08 9.29 8.55
N ALA A 62 -11.60 8.16 9.01
CA ALA A 62 -12.90 7.61 8.63
C ALA A 62 -13.41 6.67 9.73
N PRO A 63 -14.71 6.30 9.72
CA PRO A 63 -15.27 5.31 10.63
C PRO A 63 -14.57 3.95 10.54
N TYR A 64 -14.15 3.56 9.33
CA TYR A 64 -13.45 2.31 9.09
C TYR A 64 -12.14 2.56 8.35
N ALA A 65 -11.08 1.90 8.79
CA ALA A 65 -9.76 2.04 8.18
C ALA A 65 -8.92 0.77 8.35
N THR A 66 -8.16 0.41 7.32
CA THR A 66 -7.07 -0.58 7.39
C THR A 66 -5.82 -0.03 6.71
N ALA A 67 -4.66 -0.59 7.01
CA ALA A 67 -3.40 -0.12 6.44
C ALA A 67 -2.39 -1.25 6.28
N ILE A 68 -1.61 -1.15 5.22
CA ILE A 68 -0.41 -1.94 4.96
C ILE A 68 0.78 -1.01 4.80
N ALA A 69 1.96 -1.50 5.08
CA ALA A 69 3.20 -0.86 4.68
C ALA A 69 4.01 -1.81 3.78
N ALA A 70 4.94 -1.24 3.03
CA ALA A 70 5.89 -2.00 2.26
C ALA A 70 7.25 -1.31 2.27
N THR A 71 8.31 -2.13 2.29
CA THR A 71 9.71 -1.70 2.19
C THR A 71 10.29 -2.26 0.91
N VAL A 72 10.93 -1.42 0.12
CA VAL A 72 11.70 -1.83 -1.05
C VAL A 72 13.14 -2.05 -0.62
N GLN A 73 13.65 -3.25 -0.92
CA GLN A 73 15.04 -3.63 -0.64
C GLN A 73 15.85 -3.76 -1.94
N ARG A 74 17.09 -3.27 -1.89
CA ARG A 74 18.09 -3.43 -2.93
C ARG A 74 19.45 -3.69 -2.28
N ASP A 75 20.11 -4.80 -2.66
CA ASP A 75 21.41 -5.21 -2.11
C ASP A 75 21.42 -5.26 -0.56
N ASP A 76 20.36 -5.84 0.02
CA ASP A 76 20.13 -5.95 1.47
C ASP A 76 19.94 -4.60 2.21
N ALA A 77 19.75 -3.51 1.48
CA ALA A 77 19.44 -2.20 2.05
C ALA A 77 18.00 -1.77 1.77
N ASP A 78 17.35 -1.18 2.76
CA ASP A 78 16.05 -0.54 2.61
C ASP A 78 16.25 0.79 1.87
N VAL A 79 15.74 0.89 0.63
CA VAL A 79 15.93 2.06 -0.23
C VAL A 79 14.66 2.91 -0.37
N ALA A 80 13.49 2.34 -0.11
CA ALA A 80 12.23 3.08 -0.02
C ALA A 80 11.27 2.38 0.93
N TRP A 81 10.35 3.17 1.46
CA TRP A 81 9.28 2.71 2.34
C TRP A 81 7.99 3.42 1.98
N GLY A 82 6.88 2.70 2.05
CA GLY A 82 5.57 3.25 1.80
C GLY A 82 4.51 2.71 2.74
N ARG A 83 3.40 3.45 2.82
CA ARG A 83 2.20 3.06 3.54
C ARG A 83 0.98 3.34 2.67
N LEU A 84 0.08 2.36 2.58
CA LEU A 84 -1.20 2.52 1.92
C LEU A 84 -2.32 2.26 2.93
N VAL A 85 -3.26 3.20 3.01
CA VAL A 85 -4.41 3.15 3.90
C VAL A 85 -5.66 3.06 3.05
N LEU A 86 -6.53 2.09 3.33
CA LEU A 86 -7.88 2.02 2.81
C LEU A 86 -8.83 2.58 3.87
N LEU A 87 -9.59 3.59 3.50
CA LEU A 87 -10.63 4.23 4.31
C LEU A 87 -11.99 3.89 3.73
N TYR A 88 -12.99 3.74 4.60
CA TYR A 88 -14.38 3.57 4.24
C TYR A 88 -15.27 4.40 5.15
N ASP A 89 -16.19 5.15 4.56
CA ASP A 89 -17.23 5.88 5.22
C ASP A 89 -18.56 5.59 4.53
N PRO A 90 -19.51 4.89 5.18
CA PRO A 90 -20.78 4.54 4.58
C PRO A 90 -21.68 5.76 4.26
N ASP A 91 -21.44 6.90 4.91
CA ASP A 91 -22.15 8.14 4.64
C ASP A 91 -21.46 8.99 3.55
N GLY A 92 -20.25 8.56 3.12
CA GLY A 92 -19.37 9.31 2.24
C GLY A 92 -18.77 10.54 2.92
N GLN A 93 -17.71 11.07 2.33
CA GLN A 93 -17.11 12.34 2.82
C GLN A 93 -17.00 13.35 1.67
N GLN A 94 -17.11 14.62 2.01
CA GLN A 94 -16.97 15.69 1.04
C GLN A 94 -15.58 15.59 0.34
N GLY A 95 -15.60 15.54 -0.99
CA GLY A 95 -14.41 15.47 -1.82
C GLY A 95 -13.83 14.07 -2.02
N TRP A 96 -14.57 13.01 -1.62
CA TRP A 96 -14.14 11.64 -1.94
C TRP A 96 -14.68 11.13 -3.27
N ASP A 97 -15.81 11.62 -3.76
CA ASP A 97 -16.52 11.06 -4.93
C ASP A 97 -16.72 9.54 -4.82
N GLY A 98 -17.20 9.09 -3.65
CA GLY A 98 -17.42 7.69 -3.31
C GLY A 98 -17.36 7.43 -1.82
N PHE A 99 -17.46 6.15 -1.44
CA PHE A 99 -17.46 5.70 -0.04
C PHE A 99 -16.08 5.25 0.43
N PHE A 100 -15.18 4.97 -0.52
CA PHE A 100 -13.81 4.53 -0.26
C PHE A 100 -12.79 5.61 -0.61
N ARG A 101 -11.70 5.66 0.15
CA ARG A 101 -10.53 6.51 -0.13
C ARG A 101 -9.25 5.74 0.12
N LEU A 102 -8.32 5.81 -0.80
CA LEU A 102 -6.95 5.35 -0.62
C LEU A 102 -6.08 6.55 -0.26
N VAL A 103 -5.21 6.37 0.74
CA VAL A 103 -4.24 7.37 1.16
C VAL A 103 -2.87 6.72 1.16
N ALA A 104 -1.98 7.22 0.30
CA ALA A 104 -0.64 6.72 0.13
C ALA A 104 0.41 7.67 0.71
N TYR A 105 1.40 7.11 1.34
CA TYR A 105 2.67 7.73 1.66
C TYR A 105 3.78 6.91 1.02
N VAL A 106 4.71 7.57 0.37
CA VAL A 106 5.94 6.98 -0.18
C VAL A 106 7.11 7.84 0.25
N ARG A 107 8.18 7.21 0.69
CA ARG A 107 9.47 7.84 0.99
C ARG A 107 10.57 7.00 0.36
N ALA A 108 11.52 7.67 -0.27
CA ALA A 108 12.73 7.05 -0.80
C ALA A 108 13.95 7.93 -0.51
N ASP A 109 15.09 7.30 -0.33
CA ASP A 109 16.38 7.99 -0.39
C ASP A 109 16.73 8.19 -1.87
N VAL A 110 17.16 9.39 -2.23
CA VAL A 110 17.49 9.75 -3.61
C VAL A 110 18.87 10.38 -3.67
N GLU A 111 19.54 10.28 -4.82
CA GLU A 111 20.83 10.93 -5.02
C GLU A 111 20.73 12.45 -4.87
N PRO A 112 21.79 13.14 -4.35
CA PRO A 112 21.76 14.59 -4.13
C PRO A 112 21.40 15.40 -5.39
N GLU A 113 21.87 14.96 -6.55
CA GLU A 113 21.57 15.58 -7.86
C GLU A 113 20.07 15.49 -8.17
N MET A 114 19.43 14.35 -7.87
CA MET A 114 17.99 14.16 -8.05
C MET A 114 17.21 15.03 -7.06
N ALA A 115 17.61 15.08 -5.80
CA ALA A 115 16.96 15.93 -4.78
C ALA A 115 17.04 17.42 -5.14
N ALA A 116 18.11 17.86 -5.80
CA ALA A 116 18.30 19.22 -6.24
C ALA A 116 17.53 19.57 -7.53
N ASP A 117 17.10 18.56 -8.31
CA ASP A 117 16.38 18.80 -9.57
C ASP A 117 14.99 19.39 -9.29
N PRO A 118 14.67 20.58 -9.86
CA PRO A 118 13.36 21.19 -9.72
C PRO A 118 12.23 20.35 -10.30
N LEU A 119 12.50 19.47 -11.26
CA LEU A 119 11.51 18.59 -11.90
C LEU A 119 11.12 17.38 -11.06
N LEU A 120 11.87 17.05 -10.00
CA LEU A 120 11.57 15.88 -9.16
C LEU A 120 10.13 15.91 -8.62
N GLY A 121 9.56 17.08 -8.37
CA GLY A 121 8.18 17.21 -7.92
C GLY A 121 7.17 16.70 -8.95
N GLU A 122 7.32 17.12 -10.22
CA GLU A 122 6.45 16.71 -11.33
C GLU A 122 6.64 15.23 -11.67
N VAL A 123 7.90 14.80 -11.76
CA VAL A 123 8.26 13.40 -12.03
C VAL A 123 7.74 12.47 -10.93
N GLY A 124 7.93 12.84 -9.66
CA GLY A 124 7.43 12.03 -8.55
C GLY A 124 5.91 11.92 -8.51
N TRP A 125 5.18 12.96 -8.93
CA TRP A 125 3.73 12.89 -9.11
C TRP A 125 3.35 12.01 -10.31
N SER A 126 4.10 12.07 -11.43
CA SER A 126 3.82 11.24 -12.61
C SER A 126 3.99 9.75 -12.31
N TRP A 127 4.93 9.34 -11.45
CA TRP A 127 5.06 7.92 -11.06
C TRP A 127 3.75 7.34 -10.52
N LEU A 128 3.01 8.10 -9.70
CA LEU A 128 1.72 7.64 -9.19
C LEU A 128 0.63 7.71 -10.26
N SER A 129 0.51 8.84 -10.99
CA SER A 129 -0.59 9.02 -11.95
C SER A 129 -0.48 8.05 -13.13
N GLU A 130 0.71 7.82 -13.67
CA GLU A 130 0.96 6.86 -14.74
C GLU A 130 0.71 5.41 -14.28
N ALA A 131 1.09 5.07 -13.05
CA ALA A 131 0.81 3.76 -12.47
C ALA A 131 -0.70 3.55 -12.25
N LEU A 132 -1.43 4.57 -11.78
CA LEU A 132 -2.89 4.51 -11.66
C LEU A 132 -3.55 4.35 -13.03
N ASP A 133 -3.13 5.10 -14.04
CA ASP A 133 -3.65 5.01 -15.41
C ASP A 133 -3.38 3.63 -16.03
N ALA A 134 -2.25 3.02 -15.71
CA ALA A 134 -1.86 1.71 -16.24
C ALA A 134 -2.60 0.54 -15.57
N HIS A 135 -2.78 0.58 -14.25
CA HIS A 135 -3.31 -0.55 -13.48
C HIS A 135 -4.75 -0.36 -13.04
N ALA A 136 -5.13 0.84 -12.64
CA ALA A 136 -6.37 1.15 -11.94
C ALA A 136 -7.11 2.32 -12.59
N PRO A 137 -7.58 2.20 -13.85
CA PRO A 137 -8.22 3.31 -14.58
C PRO A 137 -9.49 3.83 -13.89
N GLY A 138 -10.09 3.05 -12.99
CA GLY A 138 -11.22 3.47 -12.16
C GLY A 138 -10.79 4.20 -10.89
N TYR A 139 -10.31 5.43 -11.01
CA TYR A 139 -10.04 6.30 -9.85
C TYR A 139 -10.56 7.73 -10.07
N ALA A 140 -10.85 8.42 -8.97
CA ALA A 140 -11.37 9.79 -8.97
C ALA A 140 -10.62 10.66 -7.95
N VAL A 141 -10.67 11.96 -8.20
CA VAL A 141 -10.15 13.06 -7.35
C VAL A 141 -8.76 12.80 -6.74
N PRO A 142 -7.76 12.46 -7.58
CA PRO A 142 -6.40 12.29 -7.10
C PRO A 142 -5.87 13.64 -6.61
N SER A 143 -5.23 13.63 -5.45
CA SER A 143 -4.62 14.83 -4.86
C SER A 143 -3.41 14.45 -4.03
N GLY A 144 -2.44 15.34 -3.91
CA GLY A 144 -1.26 15.04 -3.11
C GLY A 144 -0.22 16.15 -3.09
N THR A 145 0.89 15.84 -2.44
CA THR A 145 2.07 16.71 -2.33
C THR A 145 3.33 15.89 -2.50
N VAL A 146 4.31 16.48 -3.18
CA VAL A 146 5.67 15.97 -3.23
C VAL A 146 6.58 16.88 -2.42
N THR A 147 7.43 16.29 -1.57
CA THR A 147 8.41 17.00 -0.76
C THR A 147 9.80 16.49 -1.13
N ARG A 148 10.69 17.41 -1.44
CA ARG A 148 12.13 17.14 -1.58
C ARG A 148 12.80 17.43 -0.24
N VAL A 149 13.56 16.48 0.26
CA VAL A 149 14.26 16.62 1.53
C VAL A 149 15.76 16.74 1.26
N ILE A 150 16.37 17.83 1.74
CA ILE A 150 17.84 18.00 1.77
C ILE A 150 18.17 18.40 3.20
N THR A 151 18.97 17.59 3.87
CA THR A 151 19.41 17.84 5.25
C THR A 151 20.92 18.01 5.27
N GLU A 152 21.39 19.18 5.70
CA GLU A 152 22.80 19.54 5.78
C GLU A 152 23.25 19.64 7.25
N GLY A 153 24.41 19.09 7.54
CA GLY A 153 25.04 19.15 8.87
C GLY A 153 25.87 20.42 9.06
N PHE A 154 25.79 21.04 10.25
CA PHE A 154 26.59 22.20 10.64
C PHE A 154 27.28 21.99 12.00
N GLY A 155 28.29 22.77 12.27
CA GLY A 155 29.05 22.68 13.51
C GLY A 155 29.77 21.34 13.66
N ALA A 156 29.45 20.57 14.69
CA ALA A 156 30.04 19.24 14.95
C ALA A 156 29.61 18.20 13.89
N LYS A 157 28.56 18.47 13.11
CA LYS A 157 28.04 17.59 12.07
C LYS A 157 28.44 18.02 10.64
N ARG A 158 29.36 18.96 10.51
CA ARG A 158 29.79 19.53 9.22
C ARG A 158 30.33 18.48 8.25
N ASP A 159 30.96 17.43 8.77
CA ASP A 159 31.61 16.39 7.98
C ASP A 159 30.68 15.20 7.68
N GLU A 160 29.42 15.24 8.17
CA GLU A 160 28.40 14.27 7.80
C GLU A 160 27.92 14.56 6.37
N LEU A 161 27.74 13.50 5.56
CA LEU A 161 27.17 13.65 4.22
C LEU A 161 25.71 14.15 4.32
N PRO A 162 25.27 15.02 3.40
CA PRO A 162 23.89 15.42 3.33
C PRO A 162 22.96 14.21 3.18
N LEU A 163 21.84 14.20 3.89
CA LEU A 163 20.78 13.23 3.65
C LEU A 163 19.78 13.83 2.69
N THR A 164 19.52 13.11 1.62
CA THR A 164 18.59 13.53 0.56
C THR A 164 17.46 12.53 0.42
N GLY A 165 16.25 13.04 0.17
CA GLY A 165 15.06 12.19 0.12
C GLY A 165 13.94 12.78 -0.69
N PHE A 166 13.03 11.90 -1.06
CA PHE A 166 11.76 12.17 -1.72
C PHE A 166 10.63 11.70 -0.82
N GLU A 167 9.56 12.49 -0.69
CA GLU A 167 8.32 12.06 -0.04
C GLU A 167 7.13 12.42 -0.93
N LEU A 168 6.25 11.45 -1.14
CA LEU A 168 4.94 11.63 -1.77
C LEU A 168 3.84 11.33 -0.76
N ARG A 169 2.91 12.26 -0.60
CA ARG A 169 1.64 12.04 0.10
C ARG A 169 0.54 12.24 -0.91
N ALA A 170 -0.24 11.20 -1.13
CA ALA A 170 -1.31 11.23 -2.12
C ALA A 170 -2.57 10.56 -1.60
N SER A 171 -3.70 10.90 -2.20
CA SER A 171 -4.95 10.18 -1.95
C SER A 171 -5.84 10.23 -3.19
N TRP A 172 -6.63 9.19 -3.39
CA TRP A 172 -7.59 9.07 -4.49
C TRP A 172 -8.75 8.16 -4.06
N SER A 173 -9.90 8.30 -4.72
CA SER A 173 -11.02 7.38 -4.50
C SER A 173 -10.98 6.29 -5.56
N PRO A 174 -10.96 5.01 -5.18
CA PRO A 174 -11.22 3.93 -6.11
C PRO A 174 -12.68 3.97 -6.51
N VAL A 175 -12.97 3.88 -7.82
CA VAL A 175 -14.32 3.87 -8.38
C VAL A 175 -14.46 2.71 -9.34
N GLY A 176 -15.68 2.22 -9.50
CA GLY A 176 -15.99 1.21 -10.50
C GLY A 176 -15.98 1.80 -11.93
N PRO A 177 -16.12 0.95 -12.97
CA PRO A 177 -16.06 1.37 -14.37
C PRO A 177 -17.15 2.37 -14.77
N ASP A 178 -18.25 2.41 -14.03
CA ASP A 178 -19.38 3.31 -14.27
C ASP A 178 -19.23 4.67 -13.57
N GLY A 179 -18.08 4.92 -12.91
CA GLY A 179 -17.77 6.17 -12.22
C GLY A 179 -18.25 6.23 -10.77
N PRO A 180 -18.19 7.41 -10.13
CA PRO A 180 -18.37 7.58 -8.68
C PRO A 180 -19.82 7.49 -8.17
N HIS A 181 -20.80 7.10 -8.97
CA HIS A 181 -22.23 7.20 -8.70
C HIS A 181 -22.87 5.90 -8.19
N GLY A 182 -22.26 5.20 -7.25
CA GLY A 182 -22.93 4.14 -6.50
C GLY A 182 -23.89 4.71 -5.45
N SER A 183 -25.09 4.11 -5.29
CA SER A 183 -25.93 4.37 -4.11
C SER A 183 -25.36 3.60 -2.92
N ALA A 184 -25.46 4.17 -1.70
CA ALA A 184 -25.01 3.51 -0.46
C ALA A 184 -25.63 2.11 -0.22
N GLU A 185 -26.72 1.76 -0.90
CA GLU A 185 -27.38 0.46 -0.83
C GLU A 185 -26.75 -0.61 -1.76
N ASN A 186 -25.99 -0.17 -2.77
CA ASN A 186 -25.15 -1.03 -3.60
C ASN A 186 -23.72 -0.55 -3.39
N SER A 187 -23.04 -1.08 -2.37
CA SER A 187 -21.62 -0.83 -2.21
C SER A 187 -20.92 -1.26 -3.50
N ASP A 188 -20.37 -0.29 -4.25
CA ASP A 188 -19.66 -0.52 -5.51
C ASP A 188 -18.40 -1.38 -5.36
N LEU A 189 -18.23 -2.00 -4.17
CA LEU A 189 -17.09 -2.85 -3.87
C LEU A 189 -16.93 -3.99 -4.89
N ASP A 190 -18.04 -4.55 -5.40
CA ASP A 190 -17.98 -5.63 -6.41
C ASP A 190 -17.43 -5.16 -7.75
N THR A 191 -17.41 -3.84 -7.99
CA THR A 191 -16.90 -3.22 -9.22
C THR A 191 -15.54 -2.55 -9.03
N ILE A 192 -15.07 -2.40 -7.79
CA ILE A 192 -13.78 -1.77 -7.45
C ILE A 192 -12.69 -2.83 -7.39
N ASP A 193 -11.67 -2.72 -8.25
CA ASP A 193 -10.48 -3.58 -8.19
C ASP A 193 -9.41 -2.99 -7.26
N LEU A 194 -9.51 -3.28 -5.95
CA LEU A 194 -8.52 -2.84 -4.96
C LEU A 194 -7.12 -3.41 -5.24
N SER A 195 -7.01 -4.58 -5.89
CA SER A 195 -5.72 -5.17 -6.25
C SER A 195 -4.98 -4.31 -7.29
N ALA A 196 -5.70 -3.77 -8.26
CA ALA A 196 -5.16 -2.85 -9.27
C ALA A 196 -4.59 -1.57 -8.64
N HIS A 197 -5.26 -1.03 -7.62
CA HIS A 197 -4.78 0.15 -6.87
C HIS A 197 -3.53 -0.15 -6.03
N ILE A 198 -3.42 -1.36 -5.48
CA ILE A 198 -2.21 -1.80 -4.78
C ILE A 198 -1.06 -1.95 -5.77
N ALA A 199 -1.29 -2.54 -6.97
CA ALA A 199 -0.30 -2.62 -8.03
C ALA A 199 0.26 -1.23 -8.40
N ALA A 200 -0.63 -0.25 -8.61
CA ALA A 200 -0.23 1.12 -8.92
C ALA A 200 0.64 1.74 -7.81
N TRP A 201 0.27 1.54 -6.55
CA TRP A 201 1.07 2.02 -5.43
C TRP A 201 2.43 1.32 -5.33
N CYS A 202 2.49 0.01 -5.56
CA CYS A 202 3.74 -0.76 -5.59
C CYS A 202 4.69 -0.28 -6.70
N ASP A 203 4.15 0.03 -7.88
CA ASP A 203 4.95 0.55 -8.99
C ASP A 203 5.46 1.97 -8.71
N CYS A 204 4.62 2.84 -8.13
CA CYS A 204 5.05 4.15 -7.66
C CYS A 204 6.18 4.05 -6.61
N LEU A 205 6.06 3.14 -5.63
CA LEU A 205 7.06 2.91 -4.60
C LEU A 205 8.38 2.40 -5.20
N SER A 206 8.29 1.48 -6.18
CA SER A 206 9.45 0.94 -6.88
C SER A 206 10.14 1.99 -7.75
N ALA A 207 9.38 2.83 -8.45
CA ALA A 207 9.92 3.94 -9.23
C ALA A 207 10.65 4.96 -8.34
N ALA A 208 10.07 5.30 -7.18
CA ALA A 208 10.72 6.16 -6.19
C ALA A 208 12.04 5.55 -5.66
N ALA A 209 12.13 4.23 -5.55
CA ALA A 209 13.34 3.49 -5.19
C ALA A 209 14.37 3.39 -6.34
N GLY A 210 14.07 3.92 -7.53
CA GLY A 210 14.93 3.79 -8.72
C GLY A 210 14.99 2.36 -9.26
N LEU A 211 13.97 1.55 -9.01
CA LEU A 211 13.85 0.22 -9.59
C LEU A 211 13.17 0.30 -10.97
N GLU A 212 13.65 -0.51 -11.91
CA GLU A 212 12.98 -0.64 -13.21
C GLU A 212 11.59 -1.28 -13.03
N PRO A 213 10.57 -0.87 -13.82
CA PRO A 213 9.27 -1.52 -13.81
C PRO A 213 9.38 -3.03 -14.07
N PRO A 214 8.59 -3.88 -13.40
CA PRO A 214 8.62 -5.32 -13.62
C PRO A 214 8.34 -5.63 -15.10
N GLY A 215 9.25 -6.39 -15.75
CA GLY A 215 9.14 -6.77 -17.16
C GLY A 215 10.05 -6.00 -18.12
N THR A 216 10.70 -4.94 -17.73
CA THR A 216 11.76 -4.29 -18.49
C THR A 216 13.01 -5.17 -18.44
N ARG A 217 13.30 -5.84 -19.55
CA ARG A 217 14.55 -6.59 -19.72
C ARG A 217 15.67 -5.59 -19.96
N ALA A 218 16.61 -5.48 -19.02
CA ALA A 218 17.82 -4.68 -19.20
C ALA A 218 18.44 -5.01 -20.57
N LEU A 219 18.55 -4.04 -21.46
CA LEU A 219 19.29 -4.17 -22.71
C LEU A 219 20.75 -4.38 -22.32
N ARG A 220 21.23 -5.61 -22.45
CA ARG A 220 22.64 -5.95 -22.24
C ARG A 220 23.46 -5.03 -23.13
N GLN A 221 24.22 -4.13 -22.54
CA GLN A 221 25.21 -3.35 -23.30
C GLN A 221 26.15 -4.36 -23.99
N PRO A 222 26.36 -4.26 -25.32
CA PRO A 222 27.37 -5.09 -25.99
C PRO A 222 28.72 -4.71 -25.39
N GLY A 223 29.38 -5.71 -24.80
CA GLY A 223 30.70 -5.54 -24.22
C GLY A 223 31.65 -4.98 -25.28
N HIS A 224 32.37 -3.92 -24.91
CA HIS A 224 33.53 -3.45 -25.66
C HIS A 224 34.60 -4.52 -25.53
N GLY A 225 34.84 -5.24 -26.65
CA GLY A 225 35.97 -6.15 -26.81
C GLY A 225 37.24 -5.39 -27.19
#